data_842baa948c3501407dcbadf67b256f48
#
_entry.id   842baa948c3501407dcbadf67b256f48
#
_cell.length_a   1.000
_cell.length_b   1.000
_cell.length_c   1.000
_cell.angle_alpha   90.00
_cell.angle_beta   90.00
_cell.angle_gamma   90.00
#
_symmetry.space_group_name_H-M   'P 1'
#
loop_
_entity.id
_entity.type
_entity.pdbx_description
1 polymer ?
#
loop_
_entity_poly.entity_id
_entity_poly.type
_entity_poly.pdbx_seq_one_letter_code
_entity_poly.pdbx_strand_id
1 'polypeptide(L)'
;AYLLKLNDFKVHDTGYWLICNATDGEQKTFNKKVNFKTTLLSYKLNTDYIEDVLVDLKACLDSDKYPQSGQDCDNCRWYNEKKKLGDAIRSN
;
A
#
# COMPACT_ATOMS: atom_id res chain seq x y z
N ALA A 1 3.25 -14.69 3.37
CA ALA A 1 3.99 -15.92 2.97
C ALA A 1 5.45 -15.90 3.43
N TYR A 2 6.20 -14.84 3.15
CA TYR A 2 7.64 -14.74 3.50
C TYR A 2 7.90 -14.95 5.01
N LEU A 3 7.20 -14.23 5.87
CA LEU A 3 7.36 -14.35 7.32
C LEU A 3 6.97 -15.72 7.85
N LEU A 4 5.94 -16.33 7.29
CA LEU A 4 5.54 -17.69 7.65
C LEU A 4 6.60 -18.72 7.28
N LYS A 5 7.21 -18.58 6.09
CA LYS A 5 8.31 -19.45 5.66
C LYS A 5 9.53 -19.31 6.57
N LEU A 6 9.86 -18.09 7.01
CA LEU A 6 10.96 -17.86 7.97
C LEU A 6 10.71 -18.50 9.34
N ASN A 7 9.47 -18.75 9.70
CA ASN A 7 9.08 -19.40 10.94
C ASN A 7 8.76 -20.91 10.74
N ASP A 8 9.32 -21.51 9.71
CA ASP A 8 9.23 -22.95 9.40
C ASP A 8 7.82 -23.46 9.10
N PHE A 9 6.89 -22.58 8.74
CA PHE A 9 5.57 -23.00 8.26
C PHE A 9 5.64 -23.42 6.79
N LYS A 10 4.92 -24.49 6.47
CA LYS A 10 4.68 -24.85 5.08
C LYS A 10 3.64 -23.92 4.50
N VAL A 11 4.00 -23.15 3.49
CA VAL A 11 3.10 -22.17 2.86
C VAL A 11 2.76 -22.65 1.45
N HIS A 12 1.46 -22.60 1.11
CA HIS A 12 0.98 -22.93 -0.22
C HIS A 12 1.44 -21.88 -1.24
N ASP A 13 1.62 -22.29 -2.49
CA ASP A 13 2.08 -21.41 -3.58
C ASP A 13 1.07 -20.36 -3.99
N THR A 14 -0.20 -20.58 -3.68
CA THR A 14 -1.31 -19.70 -4.07
C THR A 14 -1.87 -18.99 -2.86
N GLY A 15 -1.93 -17.67 -2.94
CA GLY A 15 -2.67 -16.81 -2.03
C GLY A 15 -4.02 -16.42 -2.62
N TYR A 16 -4.94 -16.02 -1.77
CA TYR A 16 -6.29 -15.62 -2.18
C TYR A 16 -6.66 -14.28 -1.61
N TRP A 17 -7.30 -13.46 -2.43
CA TRP A 17 -7.90 -12.20 -2.01
C TRP A 17 -9.42 -12.36 -2.03
N LEU A 18 -10.04 -12.19 -0.89
CA LEU A 18 -11.50 -12.09 -0.80
C LEU A 18 -11.86 -10.61 -0.79
N ILE A 19 -12.39 -10.12 -1.91
CA ILE A 19 -12.78 -8.73 -2.07
C ILE A 19 -14.27 -8.61 -1.80
N CYS A 20 -14.64 -7.73 -0.88
CA CYS A 20 -16.01 -7.42 -0.54
C CYS A 20 -16.31 -5.96 -0.91
N ASN A 21 -17.09 -5.76 -1.97
CA ASN A 21 -17.49 -4.43 -2.41
C ASN A 21 -18.96 -4.18 -2.07
N ALA A 22 -19.25 -3.03 -1.46
CA ALA A 22 -20.62 -2.58 -1.26
C ALA A 22 -21.27 -2.23 -2.61
N THR A 23 -22.47 -2.71 -2.83
CA THR A 23 -23.19 -2.55 -4.12
C THR A 23 -24.30 -1.51 -4.06
N ASP A 24 -24.53 -0.90 -2.91
CA ASP A 24 -25.66 0.01 -2.67
C ASP A 24 -25.33 1.49 -2.90
N GLY A 25 -24.24 1.80 -3.62
CA GLY A 25 -23.74 3.16 -3.84
C GLY A 25 -24.70 4.11 -4.57
N GLU A 26 -25.70 3.57 -5.27
CA GLU A 26 -26.71 4.36 -5.99
C GLU A 26 -28.01 4.58 -5.19
N GLN A 27 -28.13 4.02 -4.01
CA GLN A 27 -29.31 4.21 -3.16
C GLN A 27 -29.34 5.61 -2.57
N LYS A 28 -30.45 6.30 -2.79
CA LYS A 28 -30.65 7.66 -2.26
C LYS A 28 -30.93 7.68 -0.75
N THR A 29 -31.39 6.58 -0.18
CA THR A 29 -31.73 6.46 1.24
C THR A 29 -31.20 5.16 1.83
N PHE A 30 -30.64 5.25 3.03
CA PHE A 30 -30.18 4.08 3.76
C PHE A 30 -31.36 3.28 4.33
N ASN A 31 -31.53 2.04 3.89
CA ASN A 31 -32.60 1.14 4.31
C ASN A 31 -32.21 0.18 5.45
N LYS A 32 -31.17 0.49 6.21
CA LYS A 32 -30.61 -0.33 7.30
C LYS A 32 -29.97 -1.65 6.84
N LYS A 33 -29.72 -1.80 5.54
CA LYS A 33 -29.03 -2.96 4.97
C LYS A 33 -27.90 -2.49 4.07
N VAL A 34 -26.77 -3.17 4.12
CA VAL A 34 -25.65 -2.97 3.18
C VAL A 34 -25.39 -4.29 2.50
N ASN A 35 -25.54 -4.31 1.19
CA ASN A 35 -25.28 -5.48 0.36
C ASN A 35 -23.83 -5.44 -0.14
N PHE A 36 -23.16 -6.61 -0.11
CA PHE A 36 -21.81 -6.76 -0.61
C PHE A 36 -21.74 -7.79 -1.71
N LYS A 37 -20.97 -7.48 -2.74
CA LYS A 37 -20.53 -8.45 -3.72
C LYS A 37 -19.17 -8.98 -3.30
N THR A 38 -19.05 -10.29 -3.15
CA THR A 38 -17.77 -10.95 -2.83
C THR A 38 -17.14 -11.52 -4.08
N THR A 39 -15.85 -11.33 -4.23
CA THR A 39 -15.05 -11.87 -5.34
C THR A 39 -13.81 -12.53 -4.77
N LEU A 40 -13.54 -13.76 -5.15
CA LEU A 40 -12.33 -14.47 -4.78
C LEU A 40 -11.34 -14.43 -5.93
N LEU A 41 -10.17 -13.84 -5.69
CA LEU A 41 -9.07 -13.78 -6.65
C LEU A 41 -7.93 -14.66 -6.15
N SER A 42 -7.41 -15.52 -7.02
CA SER A 42 -6.23 -16.30 -6.74
C SER A 42 -4.98 -15.57 -7.26
N TYR A 43 -3.90 -15.69 -6.53
CA TYR A 43 -2.62 -15.09 -6.88
C TYR A 43 -1.48 -16.06 -6.58
N LYS A 44 -0.60 -16.27 -7.56
CA LYS A 44 0.60 -17.08 -7.34
C LYS A 44 1.62 -16.27 -6.55
N LEU A 45 1.98 -16.78 -5.38
CA LEU A 45 2.89 -16.11 -4.47
C LEU A 45 4.33 -16.19 -4.98
N ASN A 46 5.02 -15.05 -4.93
CA ASN A 46 6.44 -14.95 -5.19
C ASN A 46 7.10 -14.13 -4.07
N THR A 47 8.02 -14.75 -3.36
CA THR A 47 8.75 -14.11 -2.25
C THR A 47 10.23 -13.92 -2.54
N ASP A 48 10.70 -14.28 -3.73
CA ASP A 48 12.13 -14.31 -4.07
C ASP A 48 12.76 -12.92 -4.11
N TYR A 49 11.95 -11.88 -4.38
CA TYR A 49 12.42 -10.49 -4.46
C TYR A 49 12.56 -9.79 -3.09
N ILE A 50 12.04 -10.37 -2.01
CA ILE A 50 11.87 -9.66 -0.72
C ILE A 50 13.23 -9.38 -0.08
N GLU A 51 14.16 -10.32 -0.09
CA GLU A 51 15.48 -10.12 0.51
C GLU A 51 16.27 -9.01 -0.18
N ASP A 52 16.25 -8.96 -1.51
CA ASP A 52 16.91 -7.90 -2.28
C ASP A 52 16.30 -6.52 -1.97
N VAL A 53 14.98 -6.44 -1.88
CA VAL A 53 14.27 -5.21 -1.48
C VAL A 53 14.65 -4.78 -0.07
N LEU A 54 14.81 -5.73 0.87
CA LEU A 54 15.23 -5.41 2.24
C LEU A 54 16.65 -4.86 2.30
N VAL A 55 17.57 -5.40 1.49
CA VAL A 55 18.93 -4.89 1.36
C VAL A 55 18.93 -3.45 0.80
N ASP A 56 18.17 -3.21 -0.25
CA ASP A 56 18.02 -1.87 -0.84
C ASP A 56 17.40 -0.87 0.14
N LEU A 57 16.39 -1.31 0.89
CA LEU A 57 15.76 -0.50 1.93
C LEU A 57 16.77 -0.12 3.03
N LYS A 58 17.57 -1.06 3.48
CA LYS A 58 18.63 -0.81 4.48
C LYS A 58 19.66 0.19 3.96
N ALA A 59 20.11 0.04 2.73
CA ALA A 59 21.03 0.97 2.08
C ALA A 59 20.43 2.39 1.99
N CYS A 60 19.15 2.50 1.68
CA CYS A 60 18.44 3.77 1.66
C CYS A 60 18.38 4.43 3.04
N LEU A 61 18.08 3.64 4.09
CA LEU A 61 18.00 4.14 5.47
C LEU A 61 19.37 4.60 6.01
N ASP A 62 20.45 3.95 5.59
CA ASP A 62 21.83 4.33 5.97
C ASP A 62 22.38 5.48 5.13
N SER A 63 21.68 5.88 4.08
CA SER A 63 22.04 6.99 3.22
C SER A 63 21.60 8.34 3.82
N ASP A 64 22.41 9.38 3.63
CA ASP A 64 22.06 10.76 4.01
C ASP A 64 21.11 11.44 3.00
N LYS A 65 20.71 10.72 1.96
CA LYS A 65 19.87 11.27 0.89
C LYS A 65 18.48 10.64 0.92
N TYR A 66 17.46 11.49 0.78
CA TYR A 66 16.10 11.01 0.57
C TYR A 66 15.92 10.49 -0.86
N PRO A 67 15.24 9.36 -1.05
CA PRO A 67 14.91 8.89 -2.38
C PRO A 67 13.96 9.86 -3.08
N GLN A 68 14.02 9.89 -4.40
CA GLN A 68 13.11 10.70 -5.20
C GLN A 68 11.69 10.15 -5.08
N SER A 69 10.71 11.07 -4.97
CA SER A 69 9.30 10.69 -4.95
C SER A 69 8.86 10.02 -6.25
N GLY A 70 7.94 9.06 -6.17
CA GLY A 70 7.30 8.49 -7.35
C GLY A 70 6.50 9.53 -8.13
N GLN A 71 6.34 9.33 -9.43
CA GLN A 71 5.63 10.27 -10.31
C GLN A 71 4.17 10.49 -9.89
N ASP A 72 3.50 9.43 -9.47
CA ASP A 72 2.08 9.45 -9.09
C ASP A 72 1.86 9.36 -7.57
N CYS A 73 2.81 9.84 -6.79
CA CYS A 73 2.71 9.83 -5.33
C CYS A 73 1.89 11.03 -4.83
N ASP A 74 0.63 10.82 -4.53
CA ASP A 74 -0.27 11.85 -3.98
C ASP A 74 0.19 12.38 -2.62
N ASN A 75 0.70 11.52 -1.76
CA ASN A 75 1.24 11.91 -0.46
C ASN A 75 2.46 12.84 -0.62
N CYS A 76 3.34 12.55 -1.56
CA CYS A 76 4.51 13.36 -1.84
C CYS A 76 4.12 14.74 -2.40
N ARG A 77 3.13 14.77 -3.30
CA ARG A 77 2.60 16.01 -3.85
C ARG A 77 2.00 16.89 -2.75
N TRP A 78 1.16 16.31 -1.90
CA TRP A 78 0.57 17.03 -0.76
C TRP A 78 1.64 17.57 0.18
N TYR A 79 2.64 16.77 0.52
CA TYR A 79 3.75 17.21 1.39
C TYR A 79 4.52 18.38 0.79
N ASN A 80 4.84 18.31 -0.51
CA ASN A 80 5.59 19.36 -1.19
C ASN A 80 4.82 20.68 -1.28
N GLU A 81 3.51 20.61 -1.52
CA GLU A 81 2.63 21.78 -1.54
C GLU A 81 2.53 22.42 -0.16
N LYS A 82 2.34 21.61 0.88
CA LYS A 82 2.29 22.08 2.27
C LYS A 82 3.62 22.75 2.68
N LYS A 83 4.76 22.20 2.29
CA LYS A 83 6.07 22.77 2.56
C LYS A 83 6.23 24.13 1.91
N LYS A 84 5.87 24.27 0.63
CA LYS A 84 5.89 25.57 -0.08
C LYS A 84 5.06 26.63 0.62
N LEU A 85 3.87 26.26 1.09
CA LEU A 85 3.01 27.17 1.83
C LEU A 85 3.63 27.61 3.15
N GLY A 86 4.22 26.67 3.90
CA GLY A 86 4.92 26.97 5.15
C GLY A 86 6.11 27.89 4.95
N ASP A 87 6.90 27.67 3.90
CA ASP A 87 8.05 28.53 3.56
C ASP A 87 7.60 29.93 3.12
N ALA A 88 6.50 30.04 2.37
CA ALA A 88 5.92 31.33 1.99
C ALA A 88 5.42 32.14 3.19
N ILE A 89 4.83 31.50 4.19
CA ILE A 89 4.39 32.14 5.44
C ILE A 89 5.57 32.62 6.28
N ARG A 90 6.67 31.85 6.34
CA ARG A 90 7.88 32.20 7.09
C ARG A 90 8.67 33.33 6.47
N SER A 91 8.61 33.51 5.15
CA SER A 91 9.31 34.56 4.43
C SER A 91 8.63 35.93 4.51
N ASN A 92 7.42 36.00 5.05
CA ASN A 92 6.72 37.24 5.36
C ASN A 92 6.86 37.55 6.85
#